data_d2fc1ce5f116f0c269b4e708799addd3
#
_entry.id   d2fc1ce5f116f0c269b4e708799addd3
#
_cell.length_a   1.000
_cell.length_b   1.000
_cell.length_c   1.000
_cell.angle_alpha   90.00
_cell.angle_beta   90.00
_cell.angle_gamma   90.00
#
_symmetry.space_group_name_H-M   'P 1'
#
loop_
_entity.id
_entity.type
_entity.pdbx_description
1 polymer ?
#
loop_
_entity_poly.entity_id
_entity_poly.type
_entity_poly.pdbx_seq_one_letter_code
_entity_poly.pdbx_strand_id
1 'polypeptide(L)'
;MVRAIVRSVKALALKVATYGVMHLIVAVIVAYAITRDWRLALAVGLIEPFFQTIAYSFHDRIWHRIERRKMRSGVEETAEAVTARLDVMNAREQSRAHGHGGGHHGHSHALPTSFRQIAMKTFTYSIMHFAVAFAVAYVLTGFNWRLALAIGFIEPIVQTVFFTVHDRIWARIEAKRARARELAAA
;
A
#
# COMPACT_ATOMS: atom_id res chain seq x y z
N MET A 1 9.37 25.85 10.44
CA MET A 1 8.41 24.80 10.10
C MET A 1 8.33 24.54 8.59
N VAL A 2 7.99 25.53 7.75
CA VAL A 2 7.85 25.37 6.27
C VAL A 2 9.08 24.77 5.58
N ARG A 3 10.30 25.25 5.90
CA ARG A 3 11.55 24.73 5.32
C ARG A 3 11.83 23.24 5.66
N ALA A 4 11.33 22.73 6.78
CA ALA A 4 11.44 21.32 7.14
C ALA A 4 10.48 20.47 6.29
N ILE A 5 9.24 20.92 6.13
CA ILE A 5 8.23 20.25 5.29
C ILE A 5 8.69 20.18 3.84
N VAL A 6 9.17 21.29 3.28
CA VAL A 6 9.68 21.34 1.89
C VAL A 6 10.84 20.37 1.68
N ARG A 7 11.76 20.26 2.66
CA ARG A 7 12.87 19.30 2.58
C ARG A 7 12.39 17.85 2.63
N SER A 8 11.42 17.54 3.47
CA SER A 8 10.84 16.19 3.56
C SER A 8 10.12 15.81 2.27
N VAL A 9 9.34 16.73 1.70
CA VAL A 9 8.65 16.51 0.41
C VAL A 9 9.65 16.30 -0.73
N LYS A 10 10.71 17.10 -0.81
CA LYS A 10 11.77 16.91 -1.82
C LYS A 10 12.49 15.56 -1.67
N ALA A 11 12.79 15.14 -0.45
CA ALA A 11 13.43 13.83 -0.21
C ALA A 11 12.51 12.67 -0.63
N LEU A 12 11.23 12.76 -0.30
CA LEU A 12 10.23 11.78 -0.72
C LEU A 12 10.07 11.75 -2.25
N ALA A 13 9.95 12.91 -2.88
CA ALA A 13 9.84 13.02 -4.33
C ALA A 13 11.07 12.41 -5.04
N LEU A 14 12.27 12.64 -4.51
CA LEU A 14 13.49 12.06 -5.05
C LEU A 14 13.53 10.53 -4.86
N LYS A 15 13.11 10.01 -3.71
CA LYS A 15 12.99 8.56 -3.47
C LYS A 15 12.03 7.92 -4.47
N VAL A 16 10.87 8.52 -4.66
CA VAL A 16 9.86 8.04 -5.62
C VAL A 16 10.37 8.10 -7.06
N ALA A 17 11.00 9.20 -7.46
CA ALA A 17 11.55 9.37 -8.80
C ALA A 17 12.65 8.35 -9.11
N THR A 18 13.60 8.14 -8.18
CA THR A 18 14.66 7.15 -8.35
C THR A 18 14.12 5.72 -8.39
N TYR A 19 13.07 5.43 -7.63
CA TYR A 19 12.37 4.14 -7.73
C TYR A 19 11.70 3.97 -9.10
N GLY A 20 10.98 4.99 -9.60
CA GLY A 20 10.34 4.94 -10.92
C GLY A 20 11.34 4.70 -12.06
N VAL A 21 12.50 5.38 -12.03
CA VAL A 21 13.57 5.14 -13.01
C VAL A 21 14.15 3.73 -12.91
N MET A 22 14.40 3.25 -11.70
CA MET A 22 14.88 1.88 -11.48
C MET A 22 13.85 0.85 -11.99
N HIS A 23 12.57 1.04 -11.68
CA HIS A 23 11.49 0.18 -12.14
C HIS A 23 11.46 0.09 -13.68
N LEU A 24 11.49 1.24 -14.35
CA LEU A 24 11.54 1.31 -15.82
C LEU A 24 12.74 0.55 -16.40
N ILE A 25 13.93 0.74 -15.83
CA ILE A 25 15.15 0.07 -16.31
C ILE A 25 15.01 -1.45 -16.14
N VAL A 26 14.54 -1.91 -15.00
CA VAL A 26 14.36 -3.35 -14.73
C VAL A 26 13.32 -3.95 -15.67
N ALA A 27 12.16 -3.31 -15.84
CA ALA A 27 11.12 -3.78 -16.74
C ALA A 27 11.62 -3.90 -18.19
N VAL A 28 12.34 -2.89 -18.68
CA VAL A 28 12.94 -2.93 -20.03
C VAL A 28 13.98 -4.04 -20.16
N ILE A 29 14.86 -4.20 -19.16
CA ILE A 29 15.89 -5.27 -19.20
C ILE A 29 15.25 -6.65 -19.21
N VAL A 30 14.25 -6.89 -18.34
CA VAL A 30 13.56 -8.19 -18.27
C VAL A 30 12.81 -8.47 -19.57
N ALA A 31 12.05 -7.52 -20.07
CA ALA A 31 11.30 -7.67 -21.31
C ALA A 31 12.25 -7.91 -22.51
N TYR A 32 13.38 -7.18 -22.57
CA TYR A 32 14.40 -7.40 -23.61
C TYR A 32 15.07 -8.76 -23.51
N ALA A 33 15.43 -9.20 -22.33
CA ALA A 33 16.04 -10.51 -22.10
C ALA A 33 15.15 -11.66 -22.61
N ILE A 34 13.82 -11.51 -22.48
CA ILE A 34 12.83 -12.51 -22.88
C ILE A 34 12.50 -12.40 -24.38
N THR A 35 12.26 -11.18 -24.88
CA THR A 35 11.73 -10.96 -26.23
C THR A 35 12.80 -10.75 -27.30
N ARG A 36 14.01 -10.32 -26.90
CA ARG A 36 15.10 -9.90 -27.78
C ARG A 36 14.73 -8.77 -28.74
N ASP A 37 13.64 -8.07 -28.46
CA ASP A 37 13.19 -6.89 -29.20
C ASP A 37 13.19 -5.67 -28.29
N TRP A 38 14.08 -4.70 -28.58
CA TRP A 38 14.24 -3.49 -27.76
C TRP A 38 13.04 -2.56 -27.85
N ARG A 39 12.34 -2.52 -29.00
CA ARG A 39 11.15 -1.67 -29.20
C ARG A 39 10.00 -2.17 -28.36
N LEU A 40 9.81 -3.47 -28.36
CA LEU A 40 8.80 -4.13 -27.54
C LEU A 40 9.15 -4.00 -26.06
N ALA A 41 10.41 -4.15 -25.68
CA ALA A 41 10.87 -4.01 -24.31
C ALA A 41 10.61 -2.58 -23.77
N LEU A 42 10.91 -1.54 -24.56
CA LEU A 42 10.62 -0.16 -24.22
C LEU A 42 9.10 0.07 -24.12
N ALA A 43 8.31 -0.48 -25.03
CA ALA A 43 6.85 -0.35 -25.00
C ALA A 43 6.27 -0.99 -23.72
N VAL A 44 6.72 -2.19 -23.35
CA VAL A 44 6.31 -2.84 -22.10
C VAL A 44 6.69 -1.97 -20.91
N GLY A 45 7.95 -1.56 -20.80
CA GLY A 45 8.46 -0.80 -19.66
C GLY A 45 7.80 0.58 -19.47
N LEU A 46 7.29 1.19 -20.54
CA LEU A 46 6.60 2.49 -20.46
C LEU A 46 5.09 2.35 -20.27
N ILE A 47 4.46 1.39 -20.94
CA ILE A 47 3.00 1.23 -20.95
C ILE A 47 2.53 0.50 -19.70
N GLU A 48 3.27 -0.49 -19.24
CA GLU A 48 2.91 -1.30 -18.06
C GLU A 48 2.73 -0.43 -16.80
N PRO A 49 3.67 0.46 -16.38
CA PRO A 49 3.48 1.28 -15.20
C PRO A 49 2.29 2.24 -15.28
N PHE A 50 1.92 2.68 -16.48
CA PHE A 50 0.74 3.50 -16.69
C PHE A 50 -0.53 2.71 -16.32
N PHE A 51 -0.71 1.51 -16.87
CA PHE A 51 -1.85 0.65 -16.54
C PHE A 51 -1.82 0.18 -15.09
N GLN A 52 -0.63 -0.07 -14.52
CA GLN A 52 -0.48 -0.39 -13.10
C GLN A 52 -0.99 0.74 -12.20
N THR A 53 -0.68 1.99 -12.54
CA THR A 53 -1.14 3.15 -11.77
C THR A 53 -2.67 3.25 -11.77
N ILE A 54 -3.30 3.03 -12.93
CA ILE A 54 -4.76 3.01 -13.05
C ILE A 54 -5.36 1.88 -12.22
N ALA A 55 -4.85 0.66 -12.39
CA ALA A 55 -5.32 -0.53 -11.69
C ALA A 55 -5.15 -0.40 -10.16
N TYR A 56 -4.00 0.11 -9.71
CA TYR A 56 -3.75 0.40 -8.30
C TYR A 56 -4.79 1.38 -7.74
N SER A 57 -5.09 2.45 -8.47
CA SER A 57 -6.09 3.44 -8.04
C SER A 57 -7.48 2.83 -7.86
N PHE A 58 -7.86 1.89 -8.73
CA PHE A 58 -9.13 1.14 -8.57
C PHE A 58 -9.08 0.19 -7.39
N HIS A 59 -8.02 -0.60 -7.27
CA HIS A 59 -7.81 -1.53 -6.17
C HIS A 59 -7.85 -0.83 -4.81
N ASP A 60 -7.14 0.28 -4.67
CA ASP A 60 -7.10 1.04 -3.43
C ASP A 60 -8.47 1.63 -3.08
N ARG A 61 -9.23 2.17 -4.06
CA ARG A 61 -10.61 2.63 -3.84
C ARG A 61 -11.54 1.51 -3.37
N ILE A 62 -11.39 0.29 -3.91
CA ILE A 62 -12.19 -0.87 -3.49
C ILE A 62 -11.85 -1.21 -2.03
N TRP A 63 -10.57 -1.29 -1.68
CA TRP A 63 -10.13 -1.59 -0.32
C TRP A 63 -10.57 -0.54 0.67
N HIS A 64 -10.47 0.75 0.34
CA HIS A 64 -11.00 1.83 1.19
C HIS A 64 -12.53 1.75 1.40
N ARG A 65 -13.28 1.25 0.43
CA ARG A 65 -14.72 1.01 0.62
C ARG A 65 -14.97 -0.16 1.56
N ILE A 66 -14.20 -1.24 1.43
CA ILE A 66 -14.29 -2.42 2.31
C ILE A 66 -13.92 -2.05 3.75
N GLU A 67 -12.83 -1.32 3.94
CA GLU A 67 -12.37 -0.87 5.25
C GLU A 67 -13.41 0.05 5.92
N ARG A 68 -13.96 1.00 5.16
CA ARG A 68 -15.04 1.89 5.67
C ARG A 68 -16.30 1.12 6.05
N ARG A 69 -16.71 0.14 5.28
CA ARG A 69 -17.87 -0.71 5.62
C ARG A 69 -17.63 -1.51 6.89
N LYS A 70 -16.44 -2.09 7.05
CA LYS A 70 -16.07 -2.82 8.27
C LYS A 70 -16.01 -1.93 9.51
N MET A 71 -15.48 -0.70 9.38
CA MET A 71 -15.50 0.25 10.48
C MET A 71 -16.91 0.63 10.87
N ARG A 72 -17.79 0.87 9.89
CA ARG A 72 -19.19 1.20 10.15
C ARG A 72 -19.95 0.06 10.82
N SER A 73 -19.84 -1.17 10.33
CA SER A 73 -20.45 -2.34 10.97
C SER A 73 -19.91 -2.59 12.38
N GLY A 74 -18.60 -2.43 12.61
CA GLY A 74 -18.01 -2.55 13.94
C GLY A 74 -18.47 -1.46 14.90
N VAL A 75 -18.70 -0.23 14.43
CA VAL A 75 -19.27 0.86 15.24
C VAL A 75 -20.75 0.60 15.55
N GLU A 76 -21.52 0.10 14.57
CA GLU A 76 -22.94 -0.24 14.77
C GLU A 76 -23.06 -1.40 15.79
N GLU A 77 -22.27 -2.46 15.65
CA GLU A 77 -22.24 -3.58 16.60
C GLU A 77 -21.83 -3.14 18.01
N THR A 78 -20.84 -2.23 18.13
CA THR A 78 -20.41 -1.69 19.41
C THR A 78 -21.50 -0.78 20.00
N ALA A 79 -22.18 0.01 19.18
CA ALA A 79 -23.27 0.87 19.63
C ALA A 79 -24.48 0.05 20.13
N GLU A 80 -24.85 -1.03 19.41
CA GLU A 80 -25.90 -1.95 19.85
C GLU A 80 -25.51 -2.67 21.15
N ALA A 81 -24.24 -3.11 21.28
CA ALA A 81 -23.77 -3.73 22.51
C ALA A 81 -23.75 -2.76 23.70
N VAL A 82 -23.46 -1.48 23.48
CA VAL A 82 -23.51 -0.43 24.49
C VAL A 82 -24.96 -0.09 24.87
N THR A 83 -25.86 0.03 23.91
CA THR A 83 -27.28 0.28 24.20
C THR A 83 -27.91 -0.88 24.95
N ALA A 84 -27.65 -2.13 24.54
CA ALA A 84 -28.12 -3.31 25.26
C ALA A 84 -27.58 -3.37 26.70
N ARG A 85 -26.33 -2.98 26.94
CA ARG A 85 -25.76 -2.89 28.29
C ARG A 85 -26.42 -1.78 29.11
N LEU A 86 -26.70 -0.61 28.52
CA LEU A 86 -27.39 0.49 29.18
C LEU A 86 -28.81 0.09 29.54
N ASP A 87 -29.54 -0.62 28.67
CA ASP A 87 -30.88 -1.10 28.95
C ASP A 87 -30.91 -2.10 30.12
N VAL A 88 -29.94 -3.02 30.18
CA VAL A 88 -29.74 -3.96 31.30
C VAL A 88 -29.38 -3.21 32.61
N MET A 89 -28.54 -2.17 32.51
CA MET A 89 -28.19 -1.34 33.67
C MET A 89 -29.36 -0.52 34.15
N ASN A 90 -30.10 0.11 33.27
CA ASN A 90 -31.30 0.87 33.59
C ASN A 90 -32.41 0.00 34.22
N ALA A 91 -32.58 -1.23 33.71
CA ALA A 91 -33.46 -2.24 34.30
C ALA A 91 -33.01 -2.68 35.69
N ARG A 92 -31.69 -2.74 35.94
CA ARG A 92 -31.13 -3.00 37.28
C ARG A 92 -31.22 -1.79 38.23
N GLU A 93 -31.04 -0.57 37.72
CA GLU A 93 -31.18 0.64 38.52
C GLU A 93 -32.64 0.91 38.91
N GLN A 94 -33.61 0.66 38.05
CA GLN A 94 -35.01 0.65 38.42
C GLN A 94 -35.33 -0.37 39.51
N SER A 95 -34.50 -1.44 39.61
CA SER A 95 -34.59 -2.42 40.71
C SER A 95 -33.78 -2.02 41.95
N ARG A 96 -32.92 -1.03 41.85
CA ARG A 96 -32.05 -0.52 42.94
C ARG A 96 -32.03 1.01 42.86
N ALA A 97 -33.11 1.67 43.28
CA ALA A 97 -33.06 3.10 43.52
C ALA A 97 -32.08 3.40 44.65
N HIS A 98 -30.85 3.84 44.31
CA HIS A 98 -29.96 4.77 45.03
C HIS A 98 -28.47 4.48 44.69
N GLY A 99 -27.75 5.53 44.22
CA GLY A 99 -26.32 5.70 44.46
C GLY A 99 -25.35 5.85 43.27
N HIS A 100 -24.97 7.07 43.02
CA HIS A 100 -23.69 7.69 42.57
C HIS A 100 -22.83 7.15 41.42
N GLY A 101 -22.51 8.10 40.58
CA GLY A 101 -21.82 8.33 39.35
C GLY A 101 -20.32 8.03 39.23
N GLY A 102 -19.84 8.05 37.99
CA GLY A 102 -18.41 8.05 37.61
C GLY A 102 -18.26 7.87 36.12
N GLY A 103 -17.98 8.95 35.39
CA GLY A 103 -17.75 8.92 33.93
C GLY A 103 -16.31 8.51 33.60
N HIS A 104 -16.15 7.72 32.57
CA HIS A 104 -14.88 7.47 31.91
C HIS A 104 -14.96 7.82 30.43
N HIS A 105 -14.11 8.79 30.02
CA HIS A 105 -13.91 9.15 28.62
C HIS A 105 -13.14 8.04 27.88
N GLY A 106 -13.80 7.35 26.95
CA GLY A 106 -13.15 6.38 26.06
C GLY A 106 -12.51 7.08 24.87
N HIS A 107 -11.19 7.04 24.77
CA HIS A 107 -10.48 7.40 23.55
C HIS A 107 -10.66 6.27 22.52
N SER A 108 -11.27 6.58 21.37
CA SER A 108 -11.37 5.67 20.23
C SER A 108 -10.00 5.54 19.57
N HIS A 109 -9.24 4.52 19.94
CA HIS A 109 -8.06 4.10 19.20
C HIS A 109 -8.52 3.46 17.88
N ALA A 110 -7.99 3.97 16.75
CA ALA A 110 -8.13 3.29 15.46
C ALA A 110 -7.68 1.83 15.65
N LEU A 111 -8.57 0.87 15.34
CA LEU A 111 -8.27 -0.55 15.49
C LEU A 111 -7.02 -0.89 14.66
N PRO A 112 -6.01 -1.56 15.24
CA PRO A 112 -4.83 -1.96 14.49
C PRO A 112 -5.28 -2.81 13.30
N THR A 113 -4.84 -2.43 12.10
CA THR A 113 -5.15 -3.16 10.87
C THR A 113 -4.71 -4.61 11.06
N SER A 114 -5.64 -5.54 11.09
CA SER A 114 -5.33 -6.96 11.33
C SER A 114 -4.31 -7.44 10.31
N PHE A 115 -3.29 -8.18 10.73
CA PHE A 115 -2.29 -8.80 9.84
C PHE A 115 -2.96 -9.51 8.64
N ARG A 116 -4.09 -10.16 8.89
CA ARG A 116 -4.91 -10.81 7.86
C ARG A 116 -5.41 -9.80 6.80
N GLN A 117 -5.79 -8.59 7.19
CA GLN A 117 -6.25 -7.56 6.25
C GLN A 117 -5.09 -7.05 5.38
N ILE A 118 -3.93 -6.82 6.00
CA ILE A 118 -2.71 -6.43 5.28
C ILE A 118 -2.32 -7.53 4.28
N ALA A 119 -2.28 -8.78 4.73
CA ALA A 119 -1.96 -9.92 3.89
C ALA A 119 -2.93 -10.07 2.71
N MET A 120 -4.24 -9.94 2.95
CA MET A 120 -5.26 -9.98 1.89
C MET A 120 -5.13 -8.83 0.90
N LYS A 121 -4.89 -7.60 1.38
CA LYS A 121 -4.69 -6.43 0.52
C LYS A 121 -3.44 -6.62 -0.36
N THR A 122 -2.35 -7.09 0.23
CA THR A 122 -1.10 -7.38 -0.51
C THR A 122 -1.30 -8.50 -1.53
N PHE A 123 -1.97 -9.58 -1.15
CA PHE A 123 -2.24 -10.72 -2.03
C PHE A 123 -3.10 -10.33 -3.24
N THR A 124 -4.21 -9.62 -3.01
CA THR A 124 -5.08 -9.15 -4.10
C THR A 124 -4.37 -8.14 -5.00
N TYR A 125 -3.50 -7.31 -4.43
CA TYR A 125 -2.65 -6.40 -5.20
C TYR A 125 -1.67 -7.18 -6.09
N SER A 126 -1.02 -8.22 -5.57
CA SER A 126 -0.08 -9.05 -6.34
C SER A 126 -0.76 -9.74 -7.52
N ILE A 127 -1.97 -10.27 -7.33
CA ILE A 127 -2.77 -10.86 -8.41
C ILE A 127 -3.10 -9.81 -9.48
N MET A 128 -3.56 -8.64 -9.06
CA MET A 128 -3.88 -7.55 -9.98
C MET A 128 -2.65 -7.08 -10.75
N HIS A 129 -1.52 -6.91 -10.07
CA HIS A 129 -0.25 -6.53 -10.69
C HIS A 129 0.15 -7.52 -11.78
N PHE A 130 0.16 -8.82 -11.44
CA PHE A 130 0.43 -9.88 -12.40
C PHE A 130 -0.53 -9.84 -13.60
N ALA A 131 -1.84 -9.68 -13.35
CA ALA A 131 -2.83 -9.65 -14.41
C ALA A 131 -2.61 -8.48 -15.38
N VAL A 132 -2.26 -7.30 -14.87
CA VAL A 132 -1.97 -6.12 -15.69
C VAL A 132 -0.68 -6.32 -16.48
N ALA A 133 0.41 -6.76 -15.85
CA ALA A 133 1.68 -7.02 -16.52
C ALA A 133 1.50 -8.08 -17.63
N PHE A 134 0.79 -9.17 -17.33
CA PHE A 134 0.45 -10.19 -18.31
C PHE A 134 -0.37 -9.62 -19.48
N ALA A 135 -1.44 -8.88 -19.20
CA ALA A 135 -2.31 -8.34 -20.25
C ALA A 135 -1.57 -7.37 -21.17
N VAL A 136 -0.77 -6.46 -20.60
CA VAL A 136 0.04 -5.51 -21.37
C VAL A 136 1.06 -6.26 -22.23
N ALA A 137 1.81 -7.19 -21.65
CA ALA A 137 2.77 -7.99 -22.36
C ALA A 137 2.10 -8.85 -23.45
N TYR A 138 0.92 -9.42 -23.16
CA TYR A 138 0.18 -10.25 -24.10
C TYR A 138 -0.23 -9.48 -25.36
N VAL A 139 -0.76 -8.27 -25.18
CA VAL A 139 -1.15 -7.42 -26.32
C VAL A 139 0.09 -6.97 -27.11
N LEU A 140 1.14 -6.52 -26.42
CA LEU A 140 2.33 -5.98 -27.06
C LEU A 140 3.17 -7.07 -27.77
N THR A 141 3.17 -8.30 -27.29
CA THR A 141 3.85 -9.43 -27.92
C THR A 141 3.08 -10.08 -29.09
N GLY A 142 2.01 -9.43 -29.54
CA GLY A 142 1.17 -9.97 -30.60
C GLY A 142 0.41 -11.24 -30.18
N PHE A 143 -0.15 -11.22 -28.97
CA PHE A 143 -0.94 -12.29 -28.36
C PHE A 143 -0.14 -13.58 -28.08
N ASN A 144 1.18 -13.44 -27.84
CA ASN A 144 2.03 -14.56 -27.46
C ASN A 144 1.95 -14.79 -25.94
N TRP A 145 1.12 -15.76 -25.52
CA TRP A 145 0.89 -16.06 -24.10
C TRP A 145 2.13 -16.54 -23.37
N ARG A 146 3.08 -17.21 -24.05
CA ARG A 146 4.30 -17.71 -23.43
C ARG A 146 5.24 -16.57 -23.04
N LEU A 147 5.44 -15.61 -23.93
CA LEU A 147 6.23 -14.42 -23.65
C LEU A 147 5.57 -13.55 -22.59
N ALA A 148 4.25 -13.36 -22.70
CA ALA A 148 3.49 -12.59 -21.72
C ALA A 148 3.56 -13.21 -20.31
N LEU A 149 3.44 -14.52 -20.22
CA LEU A 149 3.54 -15.25 -18.96
C LEU A 149 4.95 -15.12 -18.37
N ALA A 150 5.99 -15.28 -19.20
CA ALA A 150 7.37 -15.14 -18.76
C ALA A 150 7.67 -13.72 -18.23
N ILE A 151 7.23 -12.67 -18.94
CA ILE A 151 7.39 -11.28 -18.49
C ILE A 151 6.61 -11.06 -17.18
N GLY A 152 5.33 -11.43 -17.15
CA GLY A 152 4.46 -11.20 -15.99
C GLY A 152 4.92 -11.91 -14.72
N PHE A 153 5.65 -13.03 -14.81
CA PHE A 153 6.22 -13.73 -13.65
C PHE A 153 7.62 -13.24 -13.27
N ILE A 154 8.50 -13.10 -14.25
CA ILE A 154 9.91 -12.81 -13.98
C ILE A 154 10.09 -11.35 -13.55
N GLU A 155 9.37 -10.42 -14.19
CA GLU A 155 9.48 -8.99 -13.91
C GLU A 155 9.18 -8.67 -12.42
N PRO A 156 8.06 -9.07 -11.79
CA PRO A 156 7.80 -8.75 -10.39
C PRO A 156 8.81 -9.37 -9.41
N ILE A 157 9.36 -10.54 -9.73
CA ILE A 157 10.40 -11.18 -8.91
C ILE A 157 11.68 -10.34 -8.93
N VAL A 158 12.12 -9.95 -10.11
CA VAL A 158 13.30 -9.11 -10.28
C VAL A 158 13.07 -7.73 -9.65
N GLN A 159 11.90 -7.13 -9.85
CA GLN A 159 11.52 -5.86 -9.23
C GLN A 159 11.59 -5.93 -7.70
N THR A 160 11.13 -7.01 -7.09
CA THR A 160 11.17 -7.19 -5.64
C THR A 160 12.61 -7.17 -5.11
N VAL A 161 13.53 -7.79 -5.81
CA VAL A 161 14.96 -7.77 -5.44
C VAL A 161 15.52 -6.35 -5.53
N PHE A 162 15.31 -5.68 -6.67
CA PHE A 162 15.80 -4.32 -6.88
C PHE A 162 15.14 -3.31 -5.92
N PHE A 163 13.84 -3.44 -5.65
CA PHE A 163 13.14 -2.63 -4.66
C PHE A 163 13.78 -2.77 -3.28
N THR A 164 14.07 -4.00 -2.85
CA THR A 164 14.70 -4.26 -1.54
C THR A 164 16.08 -3.61 -1.44
N VAL A 165 16.87 -3.68 -2.51
CA VAL A 165 18.19 -3.04 -2.57
C VAL A 165 18.06 -1.51 -2.53
N HIS A 166 17.16 -0.95 -3.34
CA HIS A 166 16.88 0.48 -3.40
C HIS A 166 16.43 1.02 -2.04
N ASP A 167 15.50 0.34 -1.38
CA ASP A 167 15.00 0.76 -0.07
C ASP A 167 16.08 0.72 1.02
N ARG A 168 16.95 -0.29 1.01
CA ARG A 168 18.12 -0.36 1.91
C ARG A 168 19.12 0.76 1.66
N ILE A 169 19.36 1.15 0.41
CA ILE A 169 20.24 2.28 0.08
C ILE A 169 19.64 3.57 0.62
N TRP A 170 18.35 3.81 0.40
CA TRP A 170 17.66 4.99 0.90
C TRP A 170 17.62 5.04 2.42
N ALA A 171 17.36 3.94 3.11
CA ALA A 171 17.44 3.88 4.58
C ALA A 171 18.81 4.29 5.11
N ARG A 172 19.91 3.88 4.44
CA ARG A 172 21.27 4.30 4.81
C ARG A 172 21.50 5.80 4.58
N ILE A 173 20.98 6.35 3.47
CA ILE A 173 21.07 7.78 3.16
C ILE A 173 20.31 8.60 4.21
N GLU A 174 19.09 8.17 4.55
CA GLU A 174 18.26 8.83 5.57
C GLU A 174 18.91 8.80 6.95
N ALA A 175 19.47 7.67 7.36
CA ALA A 175 20.21 7.53 8.62
C ALA A 175 21.44 8.44 8.67
N LYS A 176 22.22 8.53 7.59
CA LYS A 176 23.36 9.47 7.51
C LYS A 176 22.91 10.92 7.61
N ARG A 177 21.81 11.29 6.95
CA ARG A 177 21.25 12.65 7.03
C ARG A 177 20.71 12.99 8.41
N ALA A 178 20.11 12.02 9.12
CA ALA A 178 19.66 12.21 10.51
C ALA A 178 20.85 12.48 11.44
N ARG A 179 21.89 11.65 11.41
CA ARG A 179 23.11 11.85 12.20
C ARG A 179 23.80 13.19 11.94
N ALA A 180 23.89 13.59 10.66
CA ALA A 180 24.47 14.88 10.31
C ALA A 180 23.66 16.07 10.86
N ARG A 181 22.35 15.94 11.01
CA ARG A 181 21.50 16.97 11.64
C ARG A 181 21.67 17.04 13.14
N GLU A 182 21.82 15.90 13.80
CA GLU A 182 22.10 15.82 15.25
C GLU A 182 23.43 16.48 15.57
N LEU A 183 24.49 16.16 14.81
CA LEU A 183 25.80 16.78 14.97
C LEU A 183 25.83 18.30 14.69
N ALA A 184 24.96 18.78 13.80
CA ALA A 184 24.88 20.22 13.50
C ALA A 184 24.02 21.00 14.51
N ALA A 185 23.29 20.30 15.37
CA ALA A 185 22.46 20.90 16.42
C ALA A 185 23.09 20.84 17.81
N ALA A 186 24.16 20.06 17.98
CA ALA A 186 24.99 19.96 19.18
C ALA A 186 26.10 21.01 19.17
#